data_f9db07420b6de6d8e95bc16f4d272858
#
_entry.id   f9db07420b6de6d8e95bc16f4d272858
#
_cell.length_a   1.000
_cell.length_b   1.000
_cell.length_c   1.000
_cell.angle_alpha   90.00
_cell.angle_beta   90.00
_cell.angle_gamma   90.00
#
_symmetry.space_group_name_H-M   'P 1'
#
loop_
_entity.id
_entity.type
_entity.pdbx_description
1 polymer ?
#
loop_
_entity_poly.entity_id
_entity_poly.type
_entity_poly.pdbx_seq_one_letter_code
_entity_poly.pdbx_strand_id
1 'polypeptide(L)'
;KGSSVYTHIRYSIDDGATWKELIANVKATGGVLHFLGLFSDGNVHSHIDHLKAMITEAKKEGVRTVRIHTLLDGRDVGETSALEYIDPFEDFLKGLNDAGFDAAIASGGGRMTITMDRYEANWKMVEEGWNTHVCGEGRFFDSAADAVKTYRAETGKIDQDLPPFVIAKDGKPVGTKFLAQEAEA
;
A
#
# COMPACT_ATOMS: atom_id res chain seq x y z
N LYS A 1 23.03 8.85 1.64
CA LYS A 1 22.17 9.30 0.55
C LYS A 1 20.68 9.16 0.85
N GLY A 2 20.23 8.38 1.81
CA GLY A 2 18.83 8.27 2.25
C GLY A 2 18.39 9.30 3.31
N SER A 3 19.25 10.21 3.70
CA SER A 3 19.00 11.11 4.84
C SER A 3 17.88 12.13 4.62
N SER A 4 17.66 12.60 3.38
CA SER A 4 16.66 13.64 3.12
C SER A 4 15.22 13.12 3.26
N VAL A 5 14.91 11.95 2.72
CA VAL A 5 13.57 11.35 2.84
C VAL A 5 13.29 10.97 4.30
N TYR A 6 14.26 10.36 4.96
CA TYR A 6 14.16 10.02 6.37
C TYR A 6 13.95 11.26 7.25
N THR A 7 14.66 12.35 6.93
CA THR A 7 14.51 13.62 7.65
C THR A 7 13.13 14.23 7.45
N HIS A 8 12.56 14.15 6.23
CA HIS A 8 11.21 14.65 5.97
C HIS A 8 10.14 13.86 6.73
N ILE A 9 10.21 12.54 6.74
CA ILE A 9 9.27 11.71 7.49
C ILE A 9 9.38 11.99 8.98
N ARG A 10 10.59 12.03 9.51
CA ARG A 10 10.82 12.34 10.93
C ARG A 10 10.30 13.73 11.29
N TYR A 11 10.57 14.71 10.46
CA TYR A 11 10.07 16.08 10.67
C TYR A 11 8.54 16.12 10.67
N SER A 12 7.89 15.42 9.75
CA SER A 12 6.42 15.37 9.70
C SER A 12 5.82 14.70 10.95
N ILE A 13 6.44 13.63 11.44
CA ILE A 13 5.97 12.93 12.64
C ILE A 13 6.24 13.73 13.92
N ASP A 14 7.43 14.28 14.06
CA ASP A 14 7.86 14.97 15.29
C ASP A 14 7.27 16.39 15.40
N ASP A 15 7.34 17.17 14.32
CA ASP A 15 6.96 18.59 14.31
C ASP A 15 5.88 18.93 13.27
N GLY A 16 5.49 17.97 12.46
CA GLY A 16 4.77 18.21 11.23
C GLY A 16 3.30 18.55 11.40
N ALA A 17 3.00 19.81 11.22
CA ALA A 17 1.62 20.27 11.13
C ALA A 17 0.82 19.48 10.10
N THR A 18 1.42 19.15 8.95
CA THR A 18 0.80 18.35 7.88
C THR A 18 0.43 16.92 8.33
N TRP A 19 1.30 16.22 9.05
CA TRP A 19 0.97 14.91 9.59
C TRP A 19 -0.17 14.98 10.60
N LYS A 20 -0.11 15.92 11.53
CA LYS A 20 -1.14 16.13 12.55
C LYS A 20 -2.48 16.50 11.94
N GLU A 21 -2.49 17.33 10.91
CA GLU A 21 -3.68 17.71 10.16
C GLU A 21 -4.29 16.49 9.45
N LEU A 22 -3.47 15.69 8.76
CA LEU A 22 -3.92 14.44 8.12
C LEU A 22 -4.57 13.49 9.13
N ILE A 23 -3.91 13.24 10.26
CA ILE A 23 -4.43 12.35 11.31
C ILE A 23 -5.69 12.92 11.94
N ALA A 24 -5.75 14.23 12.19
CA ALA A 24 -6.92 14.89 12.73
C ALA A 24 -8.13 14.75 11.79
N ASN A 25 -7.91 14.90 10.48
CA ASN A 25 -8.95 14.74 9.47
C ASN A 25 -9.47 13.30 9.41
N VAL A 26 -8.58 12.30 9.36
CA VAL A 26 -8.97 10.88 9.38
C VAL A 26 -9.79 10.55 10.63
N LYS A 27 -9.40 11.06 11.80
CA LYS A 27 -10.13 10.84 13.06
C LYS A 27 -11.49 11.54 13.08
N ALA A 28 -11.56 12.77 12.58
CA ALA A 28 -12.80 13.55 12.56
C ALA A 28 -13.85 12.95 11.63
N THR A 29 -13.43 12.38 10.51
CA THR A 29 -14.31 11.73 9.54
C THR A 29 -14.63 10.28 9.90
N GLY A 30 -13.87 9.67 10.80
CA GLY A 30 -13.91 8.22 11.03
C GLY A 30 -13.41 7.40 9.83
N GLY A 31 -12.64 8.05 8.96
CA GLY A 31 -12.16 7.49 7.71
C GLY A 31 -11.04 6.47 7.85
N VAL A 32 -10.57 5.98 6.73
CA VAL A 32 -9.46 5.03 6.61
C VAL A 32 -8.22 5.77 6.14
N LEU A 33 -7.08 5.52 6.78
CA LEU A 33 -5.80 6.03 6.31
C LEU A 33 -5.23 5.07 5.26
N HIS A 34 -4.98 5.57 4.06
CA HIS A 34 -4.42 4.79 2.96
C HIS A 34 -2.97 5.15 2.68
N PHE A 35 -2.14 4.13 2.46
CA PHE A 35 -0.78 4.28 1.96
C PHE A 35 -0.65 3.57 0.61
N LEU A 36 -0.22 4.31 -0.40
CA LEU A 36 0.07 3.79 -1.73
C LEU A 36 1.53 4.10 -2.07
N GLY A 37 2.30 3.11 -2.44
CA GLY A 37 3.70 3.34 -2.80
C GLY A 37 4.47 2.08 -3.14
N LEU A 38 5.70 2.31 -3.59
CA LEU A 38 6.64 1.25 -3.92
C LEU A 38 7.02 0.46 -2.67
N PHE A 39 6.95 -0.86 -2.77
CA PHE A 39 6.98 -1.76 -1.61
C PHE A 39 8.29 -2.56 -1.54
N SER A 40 9.35 -1.91 -1.13
CA SER A 40 10.68 -2.49 -0.93
C SER A 40 11.57 -1.63 -0.02
N ASP A 41 12.80 -2.06 0.20
CA ASP A 41 13.86 -1.31 0.85
C ASP A 41 14.88 -0.71 -0.14
N GLY A 42 14.58 -0.75 -1.44
CA GLY A 42 15.47 -0.27 -2.50
C GLY A 42 15.88 1.21 -2.38
N ASN A 43 15.11 1.99 -1.62
CA ASN A 43 15.40 3.37 -1.23
C ASN A 43 15.65 4.34 -2.41
N VAL A 44 15.08 4.03 -3.58
CA VAL A 44 15.09 4.92 -4.74
C VAL A 44 13.89 5.85 -4.70
N HIS A 45 12.69 5.30 -4.50
CA HIS A 45 11.43 6.04 -4.43
C HIS A 45 10.81 6.03 -3.03
N SER A 46 10.95 4.93 -2.31
CA SER A 46 10.43 4.73 -0.96
C SER A 46 11.28 3.73 -0.18
N HIS A 47 10.97 3.58 1.12
CA HIS A 47 11.58 2.57 1.96
C HIS A 47 10.52 1.99 2.91
N ILE A 48 10.45 0.67 3.00
CA ILE A 48 9.43 -0.05 3.76
C ILE A 48 9.45 0.28 5.27
N ASP A 49 10.62 0.60 5.83
CA ASP A 49 10.71 0.99 7.24
C ASP A 49 10.06 2.35 7.52
N HIS A 50 10.05 3.26 6.54
CA HIS A 50 9.31 4.52 6.66
C HIS A 50 7.81 4.26 6.72
N LEU A 51 7.30 3.33 5.91
CA LEU A 51 5.90 2.91 5.94
C LEU A 51 5.54 2.29 7.30
N LYS A 52 6.37 1.37 7.82
CA LYS A 52 6.17 0.77 9.14
C LYS A 52 6.15 1.82 10.25
N ALA A 53 7.05 2.81 10.19
CA ALA A 53 7.10 3.91 11.15
C ALA A 53 5.81 4.75 11.12
N MET A 54 5.34 5.12 9.92
CA MET A 54 4.09 5.89 9.76
C MET A 54 2.87 5.12 10.25
N ILE A 55 2.76 3.82 9.98
CA ILE A 55 1.65 2.99 10.47
C ILE A 55 1.68 2.90 12.01
N THR A 56 2.87 2.70 12.58
CA THR A 56 3.04 2.64 14.03
C THR A 56 2.63 3.95 14.70
N GLU A 57 3.02 5.07 14.12
CA GLU A 57 2.67 6.39 14.64
C GLU A 57 1.18 6.69 14.47
N ALA A 58 0.58 6.33 13.32
CA ALA A 58 -0.86 6.47 13.10
C ALA A 58 -1.68 5.72 14.17
N LYS A 59 -1.26 4.50 14.54
CA LYS A 59 -1.88 3.75 15.65
C LYS A 59 -1.78 4.51 16.97
N LYS A 60 -0.60 5.02 17.35
CA LYS A 60 -0.40 5.79 18.59
C LYS A 60 -1.26 7.05 18.63
N GLU A 61 -1.44 7.70 17.50
CA GLU A 61 -2.26 8.89 17.35
C GLU A 61 -3.77 8.61 17.31
N GLY A 62 -4.16 7.33 17.35
CA GLY A 62 -5.55 6.89 17.46
C GLY A 62 -6.30 6.71 16.15
N VAL A 63 -5.59 6.56 15.03
CA VAL A 63 -6.19 6.04 13.79
C VAL A 63 -6.65 4.61 14.03
N ARG A 64 -7.83 4.25 13.54
CA ARG A 64 -8.42 2.93 13.75
C ARG A 64 -8.20 1.98 12.59
N THR A 65 -8.16 2.50 11.38
CA THR A 65 -8.09 1.67 10.17
C THR A 65 -7.03 2.19 9.23
N VAL A 66 -6.13 1.31 8.81
CA VAL A 66 -5.08 1.60 7.82
C VAL A 66 -5.13 0.57 6.70
N ARG A 67 -5.02 1.02 5.47
CA ARG A 67 -4.95 0.16 4.28
C ARG A 67 -3.73 0.48 3.44
N ILE A 68 -3.04 -0.56 3.01
CA ILE A 68 -1.81 -0.46 2.26
C ILE A 68 -2.04 -0.98 0.84
N HIS A 69 -1.59 -0.21 -0.14
CA HIS A 69 -1.65 -0.54 -1.56
C HIS A 69 -0.20 -0.67 -2.07
N THR A 70 0.19 -1.91 -2.39
CA THR A 70 1.59 -2.23 -2.67
C THR A 70 1.89 -2.16 -4.16
N LEU A 71 2.85 -1.32 -4.55
CA LEU A 71 3.46 -1.39 -5.88
C LEU A 71 4.70 -2.27 -5.77
N LEU A 72 4.60 -3.50 -6.30
CA LEU A 72 5.69 -4.46 -6.21
C LEU A 72 6.90 -3.99 -7.00
N ASP A 73 8.06 -4.08 -6.37
CA ASP A 73 9.33 -3.68 -6.97
C ASP A 73 9.87 -4.81 -7.87
N GLY A 74 11.11 -5.18 -7.79
CA GLY A 74 11.78 -6.13 -8.68
C GLY A 74 12.64 -5.43 -9.71
N ARG A 75 12.91 -4.12 -9.49
CA ARG A 75 13.79 -3.31 -10.30
C ARG A 75 14.90 -2.64 -9.49
N ASP A 76 14.54 -2.06 -8.35
CA ASP A 76 15.48 -1.42 -7.43
C ASP A 76 16.00 -2.44 -6.39
N VAL A 77 15.37 -3.62 -6.36
CA VAL A 77 15.71 -4.81 -5.57
C VAL A 77 15.64 -6.07 -6.45
N GLY A 78 15.87 -7.24 -5.91
CA GLY A 78 15.82 -8.50 -6.65
C GLY A 78 14.49 -8.72 -7.38
N GLU A 79 14.55 -9.25 -8.60
CA GLU A 79 13.40 -9.39 -9.51
C GLU A 79 12.24 -10.23 -8.95
N THR A 80 12.52 -11.11 -8.00
CA THR A 80 11.55 -12.02 -7.37
C THR A 80 11.59 -11.93 -5.84
N SER A 81 11.93 -10.76 -5.28
CA SER A 81 12.09 -10.55 -3.84
C SER A 81 10.82 -10.12 -3.10
N ALA A 82 9.68 -9.94 -3.78
CA ALA A 82 8.46 -9.38 -3.16
C ALA A 82 8.03 -10.11 -1.89
N LEU A 83 8.16 -11.44 -1.83
CA LEU A 83 7.78 -12.22 -0.65
C LEU A 83 8.69 -11.96 0.55
N GLU A 84 9.95 -11.56 0.32
CA GLU A 84 10.89 -11.19 1.38
C GLU A 84 10.45 -9.90 2.11
N TYR A 85 9.62 -9.09 1.45
CA TYR A 85 8.99 -7.89 2.03
C TYR A 85 7.59 -8.15 2.54
N ILE A 86 6.77 -8.88 1.77
CA ILE A 86 5.35 -9.13 2.09
C ILE A 86 5.21 -9.94 3.37
N ASP A 87 5.88 -11.11 3.46
CA ASP A 87 5.70 -12.02 4.59
C ASP A 87 6.07 -11.35 5.94
N PRO A 88 7.25 -10.71 6.10
CA PRO A 88 7.57 -10.00 7.35
C PRO A 88 6.69 -8.78 7.61
N PHE A 89 6.16 -8.14 6.56
CA PHE A 89 5.27 -6.99 6.71
C PHE A 89 3.88 -7.39 7.17
N GLU A 90 3.32 -8.49 6.64
CA GLU A 90 2.06 -9.05 7.14
C GLU A 90 2.17 -9.48 8.60
N ASP A 91 3.31 -10.07 9.00
CA ASP A 91 3.56 -10.40 10.41
C ASP A 91 3.68 -9.15 11.30
N PHE A 92 4.32 -8.09 10.80
CA PHE A 92 4.36 -6.80 11.47
C PHE A 92 2.95 -6.22 11.67
N LEU A 93 2.08 -6.26 10.65
CA LEU A 93 0.70 -5.79 10.75
C LEU A 93 -0.11 -6.64 11.75
N LYS A 94 0.03 -7.96 11.72
CA LYS A 94 -0.59 -8.87 12.72
C LYS A 94 -0.18 -8.51 14.14
N GLY A 95 1.09 -8.17 14.35
CA GLY A 95 1.61 -7.73 15.66
C GLY A 95 1.08 -6.37 16.12
N LEU A 96 0.65 -5.52 15.18
CA LEU A 96 0.07 -4.22 15.51
C LEU A 96 -1.44 -4.28 15.73
N ASN A 97 -2.14 -5.18 15.05
CA ASN A 97 -3.60 -5.26 15.08
C ASN A 97 -4.12 -5.68 16.46
N ASP A 98 -5.18 -5.03 16.90
CA ASP A 98 -5.88 -5.32 18.15
C ASP A 98 -7.37 -4.91 18.03
N ALA A 99 -8.12 -4.91 19.14
CA ALA A 99 -9.54 -4.55 19.16
C ALA A 99 -9.82 -3.09 18.72
N GLY A 100 -8.82 -2.23 18.73
CA GLY A 100 -8.94 -0.79 18.40
C GLY A 100 -8.25 -0.38 17.10
N PHE A 101 -7.46 -1.27 16.51
CA PHE A 101 -6.66 -0.97 15.32
C PHE A 101 -6.64 -2.12 14.32
N ASP A 102 -6.98 -1.82 13.07
CA ASP A 102 -7.02 -2.77 11.96
C ASP A 102 -6.20 -2.24 10.76
N ALA A 103 -5.05 -2.86 10.51
CA ALA A 103 -4.19 -2.55 9.38
C ALA A 103 -4.03 -3.78 8.48
N ALA A 104 -4.16 -3.60 7.17
CA ALA A 104 -4.05 -4.68 6.20
C ALA A 104 -3.52 -4.19 4.84
N ILE A 105 -2.83 -5.07 4.10
CA ILE A 105 -2.65 -4.89 2.66
C ILE A 105 -4.02 -5.06 2.01
N ALA A 106 -4.42 -4.10 1.19
CA ALA A 106 -5.74 -4.07 0.55
C ALA A 106 -5.69 -4.41 -0.94
N SER A 107 -4.63 -4.01 -1.61
CA SER A 107 -4.43 -4.29 -3.03
C SER A 107 -2.97 -4.13 -3.41
N GLY A 108 -2.63 -4.54 -4.62
CA GLY A 108 -1.29 -4.35 -5.15
C GLY A 108 -1.17 -4.76 -6.61
N GLY A 109 0.05 -4.77 -7.08
CA GLY A 109 0.45 -5.20 -8.42
C GLY A 109 1.85 -4.71 -8.75
N GLY A 110 2.40 -5.19 -9.85
CA GLY A 110 3.72 -4.78 -10.30
C GLY A 110 3.77 -3.30 -10.68
N ARG A 111 4.84 -2.60 -10.27
CA ARG A 111 5.05 -1.17 -10.57
C ARG A 111 5.00 -0.80 -12.05
N MET A 112 5.21 -1.79 -12.93
CA MET A 112 5.19 -1.61 -14.37
C MET A 112 3.84 -1.94 -15.01
N THR A 113 2.86 -2.38 -14.23
CA THR A 113 1.53 -2.76 -14.72
C THR A 113 0.44 -1.81 -14.28
N ILE A 114 0.57 -1.19 -13.10
CA ILE A 114 -0.43 -0.28 -12.56
C ILE A 114 0.20 0.99 -11.98
N THR A 115 -0.53 2.09 -12.03
CA THR A 115 -0.35 3.34 -11.28
C THR A 115 0.86 4.19 -11.69
N MET A 116 2.06 3.61 -11.82
CA MET A 116 3.31 4.36 -12.01
C MET A 116 3.57 4.73 -13.48
N ASP A 117 2.59 5.28 -14.17
CA ASP A 117 2.85 5.82 -15.51
C ASP A 117 3.83 7.00 -15.47
N ARG A 118 4.58 7.16 -16.55
CA ARG A 118 5.52 8.25 -16.74
C ARG A 118 5.26 8.95 -18.06
N TYR A 119 5.21 10.27 -18.02
CA TYR A 119 5.07 11.14 -19.20
C TYR A 119 3.75 10.95 -19.98
N GLU A 120 2.66 10.60 -19.30
CA GLU A 120 1.36 10.39 -19.95
C GLU A 120 1.39 9.33 -21.06
N ALA A 121 2.28 8.32 -20.90
CA ALA A 121 2.54 7.32 -21.93
C ALA A 121 1.51 6.20 -21.94
N ASN A 122 0.88 5.90 -20.78
CA ASN A 122 -0.04 4.77 -20.64
C ASN A 122 -1.17 5.08 -19.65
N TRP A 123 -2.19 5.78 -20.12
CA TRP A 123 -3.37 6.09 -19.30
C TRP A 123 -4.14 4.85 -18.84
N LYS A 124 -4.06 3.74 -19.58
CA LYS A 124 -4.67 2.48 -19.16
C LYS A 124 -4.05 1.94 -17.88
N MET A 125 -2.75 2.07 -17.72
CA MET A 125 -2.06 1.71 -16.46
C MET A 125 -2.58 2.54 -15.28
N VAL A 126 -2.83 3.82 -15.48
CA VAL A 126 -3.40 4.71 -14.46
C VAL A 126 -4.83 4.31 -14.13
N GLU A 127 -5.66 4.02 -15.14
CA GLU A 127 -7.04 3.53 -14.98
C GLU A 127 -7.07 2.19 -14.23
N GLU A 128 -6.22 1.24 -14.60
CA GLU A 128 -6.11 -0.04 -13.89
C GLU A 128 -5.69 0.14 -12.42
N GLY A 129 -4.77 1.07 -12.16
CA GLY A 129 -4.39 1.44 -10.80
C GLY A 129 -5.55 2.03 -10.01
N TRP A 130 -6.32 2.94 -10.63
CA TRP A 130 -7.52 3.50 -10.02
C TRP A 130 -8.56 2.41 -9.70
N ASN A 131 -8.91 1.60 -10.68
CA ASN A 131 -9.90 0.53 -10.52
C ASN A 131 -9.48 -0.46 -9.41
N THR A 132 -8.19 -0.79 -9.34
CA THR A 132 -7.66 -1.71 -8.34
C THR A 132 -7.64 -1.10 -6.94
N HIS A 133 -7.07 0.11 -6.79
CA HIS A 133 -6.82 0.68 -5.47
C HIS A 133 -8.04 1.43 -4.90
N VAL A 134 -8.81 2.09 -5.76
CA VAL A 134 -9.94 2.92 -5.35
C VAL A 134 -11.26 2.15 -5.43
N CYS A 135 -11.51 1.46 -6.55
CA CYS A 135 -12.79 0.77 -6.77
C CYS A 135 -12.78 -0.67 -6.22
N GLY A 136 -11.58 -1.25 -5.96
CA GLY A 136 -11.44 -2.64 -5.53
C GLY A 136 -11.80 -3.64 -6.61
N GLU A 137 -11.59 -3.26 -7.85
CA GLU A 137 -11.83 -4.09 -9.01
C GLU A 137 -10.56 -4.84 -9.39
N GLY A 138 -10.68 -6.15 -9.61
CA GLY A 138 -9.56 -7.00 -9.98
C GLY A 138 -9.76 -8.43 -9.51
N ARG A 139 -8.72 -9.24 -9.68
CA ARG A 139 -8.72 -10.61 -9.16
C ARG A 139 -8.54 -10.60 -7.66
N PHE A 140 -9.41 -11.33 -6.95
CA PHE A 140 -9.42 -11.44 -5.50
C PHE A 140 -8.48 -12.54 -5.01
N PHE A 141 -7.78 -12.24 -3.91
CA PHE A 141 -6.92 -13.16 -3.18
C PHE A 141 -7.11 -13.00 -1.67
N ASP A 142 -6.80 -14.04 -0.92
CA ASP A 142 -6.87 -14.02 0.54
C ASP A 142 -5.69 -13.26 1.17
N SER A 143 -4.52 -13.23 0.48
CA SER A 143 -3.33 -12.53 0.91
C SER A 143 -2.50 -12.00 -0.27
N ALA A 144 -1.65 -11.02 -0.02
CA ALA A 144 -0.70 -10.52 -1.02
C ALA A 144 0.33 -11.61 -1.40
N ALA A 145 0.73 -12.44 -0.44
CA ALA A 145 1.63 -13.56 -0.70
C ALA A 145 1.01 -14.58 -1.67
N ASP A 146 -0.28 -14.91 -1.51
CA ASP A 146 -0.97 -15.83 -2.42
C ASP A 146 -1.09 -15.25 -3.83
N ALA A 147 -1.36 -13.95 -3.95
CA ALA A 147 -1.41 -13.27 -5.23
C ALA A 147 -0.07 -13.36 -5.97
N VAL A 148 1.04 -13.05 -5.29
CA VAL A 148 2.39 -13.11 -5.87
C VAL A 148 2.74 -14.54 -6.29
N LYS A 149 2.53 -15.53 -5.41
CA LYS A 149 2.82 -16.96 -5.71
C LYS A 149 2.02 -17.43 -6.92
N THR A 150 0.73 -17.14 -6.93
CA THR A 150 -0.18 -17.53 -8.02
C THR A 150 0.23 -16.90 -9.33
N TYR A 151 0.43 -15.59 -9.36
CA TYR A 151 0.81 -14.91 -10.59
C TYR A 151 2.19 -15.30 -11.12
N ARG A 152 3.17 -15.53 -10.25
CA ARG A 152 4.47 -16.07 -10.69
C ARG A 152 4.30 -17.44 -11.35
N ALA A 153 3.49 -18.32 -10.77
CA ALA A 153 3.23 -19.67 -11.32
C ALA A 153 2.48 -19.61 -12.66
N GLU A 154 1.51 -18.73 -12.80
CA GLU A 154 0.69 -18.62 -14.00
C GLU A 154 1.40 -17.88 -15.15
N THR A 155 2.23 -16.88 -14.85
CA THR A 155 2.75 -15.97 -15.87
C THR A 155 4.24 -16.12 -16.13
N GLY A 156 5.00 -16.66 -15.17
CA GLY A 156 6.47 -16.68 -15.21
C GLY A 156 7.12 -15.29 -15.15
N LYS A 157 6.36 -14.25 -14.83
CA LYS A 157 6.86 -12.85 -14.79
C LYS A 157 7.58 -12.56 -13.49
N ILE A 158 8.49 -11.59 -13.56
CA ILE A 158 9.12 -10.98 -12.39
C ILE A 158 8.14 -10.03 -11.67
N ASP A 159 8.43 -9.65 -10.45
CA ASP A 159 7.49 -8.98 -9.55
C ASP A 159 6.99 -7.64 -10.07
N GLN A 160 7.88 -6.84 -10.70
CA GLN A 160 7.48 -5.55 -11.25
C GLN A 160 6.44 -5.63 -12.37
N ASP A 161 6.30 -6.81 -13.00
CA ASP A 161 5.40 -7.04 -14.14
C ASP A 161 4.18 -7.92 -13.78
N LEU A 162 3.98 -8.23 -12.48
CA LEU A 162 2.84 -9.01 -12.03
C LEU A 162 1.53 -8.22 -12.20
N PRO A 163 0.42 -8.91 -12.55
CA PRO A 163 -0.87 -8.26 -12.69
C PRO A 163 -1.39 -7.65 -11.38
N PRO A 164 -2.37 -6.72 -11.46
CA PRO A 164 -3.02 -6.16 -10.28
C PRO A 164 -3.83 -7.22 -9.52
N PHE A 165 -3.91 -7.04 -8.19
CA PHE A 165 -4.70 -7.88 -7.30
C PHE A 165 -5.40 -7.06 -6.21
N VAL A 166 -6.48 -7.62 -5.69
CA VAL A 166 -7.25 -7.08 -4.58
C VAL A 166 -7.33 -8.13 -3.47
N ILE A 167 -7.09 -7.71 -2.23
CA ILE A 167 -7.28 -8.61 -1.08
C ILE A 167 -8.73 -8.55 -0.66
N ALA A 168 -9.36 -9.72 -0.53
CA ALA A 168 -10.76 -9.85 -0.19
C ALA A 168 -10.97 -10.89 0.91
N LYS A 169 -11.95 -10.63 1.78
CA LYS A 169 -12.45 -11.59 2.78
C LYS A 169 -13.93 -11.83 2.50
N ASP A 170 -14.33 -13.08 2.46
CA ASP A 170 -15.72 -13.47 2.16
C ASP A 170 -16.27 -12.84 0.88
N GLY A 171 -15.40 -12.74 -0.16
CA GLY A 171 -15.75 -12.16 -1.44
C GLY A 171 -15.89 -10.63 -1.46
N LYS A 172 -15.49 -9.95 -0.39
CA LYS A 172 -15.55 -8.49 -0.28
C LYS A 172 -14.14 -7.92 -0.14
N PRO A 173 -13.77 -6.91 -0.95
CA PRO A 173 -12.50 -6.21 -0.82
C PRO A 173 -12.28 -5.65 0.59
N VAL A 174 -11.06 -5.82 1.11
CA VAL A 174 -10.73 -5.46 2.50
C VAL A 174 -10.62 -3.95 2.71
N GLY A 175 -10.38 -3.17 1.69
CA GLY A 175 -10.07 -1.77 1.90
C GLY A 175 -10.42 -0.82 0.79
N THR A 176 -11.51 -1.07 0.11
CA THR A 176 -11.89 -0.35 -1.09
C THR A 176 -13.01 0.64 -0.87
N LYS A 177 -13.17 1.53 -1.84
CA LYS A 177 -14.12 2.65 -1.85
C LYS A 177 -13.70 3.82 -0.95
N PHE A 178 -12.41 4.12 -0.85
CA PHE A 178 -12.01 5.27 -0.04
C PHE A 178 -12.37 6.63 -0.67
N LEU A 179 -12.65 6.69 -1.97
CA LEU A 179 -13.08 7.93 -2.63
C LEU A 179 -14.54 7.94 -3.09
N ALA A 180 -15.21 6.79 -3.14
CA ALA A 180 -16.60 6.74 -3.60
C ALA A 180 -17.59 7.43 -2.63
N GLN A 181 -17.24 7.58 -1.36
CA GLN A 181 -18.06 8.31 -0.39
C GLN A 181 -17.85 9.83 -0.42
N GLU A 182 -16.70 10.31 -0.94
CA GLU A 182 -16.43 11.74 -1.08
C GLU A 182 -16.92 12.30 -2.43
N ALA A 183 -17.11 11.45 -3.43
CA ALA A 183 -17.62 11.86 -4.73
C ALA A 183 -19.15 12.01 -4.79
N GLU A 184 -19.86 11.52 -3.77
CA GLU A 184 -21.32 11.64 -3.65
C GLU A 184 -21.76 12.71 -2.64
N ALA A 185 -20.83 13.43 -2.04
CA ALA A 185 -21.08 14.54 -1.12
C ALA A 185 -20.74 15.89 -1.77
#